data_67116e2a95f4f30126234bb39249722b
#
_entry.id   67116e2a95f4f30126234bb39249722b
#
_cell.length_a   1.000
_cell.length_b   1.000
_cell.length_c   1.000
_cell.angle_alpha   90.00
_cell.angle_beta   90.00
_cell.angle_gamma   90.00
#
_symmetry.space_group_name_H-M   'P 1'
#
loop_
_entity.id
_entity.type
_entity.pdbx_description
1 polymer ?
#
loop_
_entity_poly.entity_id
_entity_poly.type
_entity_poly.pdbx_seq_one_letter_code
_entity_poly.pdbx_strand_id
1 'polypeptide(L)'
;VGSEMCIRDRLKDTVEVMKYYDEWGDGNKYDKDMVDWNYTGPKETTKVFSEFQKNKDAKIYDAGCGTGLVGVELKKHGFKNFHGADLSKKLLELVPNDLYEKLEQVDLNKPINKKDNEYDSVMCVGTFTFGHVKPPALEEFIRITKNDGFICFTINEGIHEEYGFDKKIEQLKEQNKWKEIKFFKSDYIASKDVNAWLGLYQVIK
;
A
#
# COMPACT_ATOMS: atom_id res chain seq x y z
N VAL A 1 6.04 22.66 -9.94
CA VAL A 1 5.04 21.98 -9.11
C VAL A 1 4.18 21.01 -9.93
N GLY A 2 4.11 21.15 -11.27
CA GLY A 2 3.32 20.28 -12.15
C GLY A 2 4.08 19.13 -12.81
N SER A 3 5.42 19.10 -12.74
CA SER A 3 6.22 18.19 -13.58
C SER A 3 6.32 16.75 -13.07
N GLU A 4 6.38 16.52 -11.77
CA GLU A 4 6.60 15.18 -11.21
C GLU A 4 5.30 14.35 -11.18
N MET A 5 4.15 14.95 -10.87
CA MET A 5 2.86 14.26 -11.05
C MET A 5 2.55 13.96 -12.52
N CYS A 6 2.87 14.90 -13.44
CA CYS A 6 2.71 14.67 -14.89
C CYS A 6 3.66 13.61 -15.47
N ILE A 7 4.80 13.35 -14.85
CA ILE A 7 5.71 12.28 -15.28
C ILE A 7 5.13 10.92 -14.91
N ARG A 8 4.59 10.75 -13.71
CA ARG A 8 3.95 9.49 -13.26
C ARG A 8 2.80 9.06 -14.17
N ASP A 9 1.99 10.00 -14.63
CA ASP A 9 0.84 9.74 -15.52
C ASP A 9 1.25 9.20 -16.89
N ARG A 10 2.54 9.30 -17.25
CA ARG A 10 3.10 8.85 -18.54
C ARG A 10 3.86 7.54 -18.48
N LEU A 11 4.09 6.99 -17.28
CA LEU A 11 4.80 5.71 -17.11
C LEU A 11 3.93 4.58 -17.66
N LYS A 12 4.50 3.82 -18.61
CA LYS A 12 3.74 2.84 -19.39
C LYS A 12 3.87 1.41 -18.90
N ASP A 13 4.94 1.11 -18.20
CA ASP A 13 5.23 -0.25 -17.72
C ASP A 13 5.99 -0.27 -16.39
N THR A 14 6.09 -1.46 -15.81
CA THR A 14 6.73 -1.72 -14.51
C THR A 14 8.21 -1.29 -14.49
N VAL A 15 8.93 -1.38 -15.62
CA VAL A 15 10.36 -1.03 -15.69
C VAL A 15 10.54 0.48 -15.60
N GLU A 16 9.70 1.25 -16.28
CA GLU A 16 9.70 2.71 -16.22
C GLU A 16 9.33 3.20 -14.80
N VAL A 17 8.34 2.57 -14.17
CA VAL A 17 7.95 2.84 -12.78
C VAL A 17 9.11 2.57 -11.82
N MET A 18 9.75 1.40 -11.92
CA MET A 18 10.90 1.04 -11.09
C MET A 18 12.04 2.06 -11.23
N LYS A 19 12.42 2.41 -12.47
CA LYS A 19 13.47 3.39 -12.72
C LYS A 19 13.15 4.75 -12.13
N TYR A 20 11.91 5.21 -12.26
CA TYR A 20 11.46 6.48 -11.69
C TYR A 20 11.63 6.52 -10.17
N TYR A 21 11.22 5.46 -9.46
CA TYR A 21 11.37 5.39 -8.01
C TYR A 21 12.81 5.17 -7.56
N ASP A 22 13.62 4.46 -8.32
CA ASP A 22 15.05 4.33 -8.05
C ASP A 22 15.75 5.70 -8.15
N GLU A 23 15.42 6.50 -9.17
CA GLU A 23 15.94 7.87 -9.31
C GLU A 23 15.40 8.80 -8.21
N TRP A 24 14.14 8.65 -7.81
CA TRP A 24 13.54 9.47 -6.75
C TRP A 24 14.09 9.11 -5.37
N GLY A 25 14.51 7.86 -5.13
CA GLY A 25 15.17 7.43 -3.91
C GLY A 25 16.58 7.99 -3.72
N ASP A 26 17.23 8.48 -4.80
CA ASP A 26 18.57 9.02 -4.70
C ASP A 26 18.64 10.25 -3.78
N GLY A 27 19.60 10.24 -2.84
CA GLY A 27 19.85 11.35 -1.91
C GLY A 27 18.73 11.63 -0.90
N ASN A 28 17.90 10.62 -0.57
CA ASN A 28 16.72 10.76 0.32
C ASN A 28 15.69 11.80 -0.19
N LYS A 29 15.65 12.04 -1.48
CA LYS A 29 14.72 13.00 -2.07
C LYS A 29 13.28 12.57 -1.83
N TYR A 30 12.98 11.27 -1.96
CA TYR A 30 11.64 10.71 -1.72
C TYR A 30 11.09 11.10 -0.33
N ASP A 31 11.83 10.80 0.74
CA ASP A 31 11.37 11.09 2.11
C ASP A 31 11.22 12.58 2.38
N LYS A 32 12.12 13.43 1.84
CA LYS A 32 11.99 14.88 1.93
C LYS A 32 10.72 15.38 1.26
N ASP A 33 10.44 14.92 0.04
CA ASP A 33 9.25 15.30 -0.70
C ASP A 33 7.97 14.85 0.04
N MET A 34 7.97 13.65 0.67
CA MET A 34 6.84 13.17 1.47
C MET A 34 6.58 14.06 2.69
N VAL A 35 7.62 14.54 3.36
CA VAL A 35 7.51 15.49 4.48
C VAL A 35 7.02 16.84 3.99
N ASP A 36 7.64 17.39 2.94
CA ASP A 36 7.30 18.71 2.38
C ASP A 36 5.89 18.75 1.81
N TRP A 37 5.39 17.63 1.31
CA TRP A 37 4.03 17.48 0.78
C TRP A 37 2.99 17.18 1.86
N ASN A 38 3.41 17.01 3.12
CA ASN A 38 2.55 16.57 4.21
C ASN A 38 1.74 15.32 3.85
N TYR A 39 2.48 14.25 3.48
CA TYR A 39 1.90 12.96 3.13
C TYR A 39 1.35 12.24 4.36
N THR A 40 0.03 12.21 4.48
CA THR A 40 -0.67 11.67 5.67
C THR A 40 -1.08 10.21 5.53
N GLY A 41 -1.00 9.64 4.33
CA GLY A 41 -1.48 8.29 4.01
C GLY A 41 -1.04 7.20 5.01
N PRO A 42 0.25 7.02 5.31
CA PRO A 42 0.72 6.00 6.25
C PRO A 42 0.11 6.15 7.65
N LYS A 43 0.07 7.37 8.17
CA LYS A 43 -0.44 7.67 9.52
C LYS A 43 -1.94 7.39 9.63
N GLU A 44 -2.74 7.94 8.72
CA GLU A 44 -4.21 7.79 8.77
C GLU A 44 -4.63 6.34 8.51
N THR A 45 -3.98 5.67 7.54
CA THR A 45 -4.29 4.27 7.23
C THR A 45 -3.93 3.35 8.40
N THR A 46 -2.76 3.53 9.02
CA THR A 46 -2.34 2.71 10.16
C THR A 46 -3.21 2.97 11.39
N LYS A 47 -3.65 4.22 11.61
CA LYS A 47 -4.60 4.55 12.68
C LYS A 47 -5.90 3.77 12.50
N VAL A 48 -6.53 3.84 11.32
CA VAL A 48 -7.77 3.09 11.02
C VAL A 48 -7.54 1.59 11.17
N PHE A 49 -6.47 1.05 10.61
CA PHE A 49 -6.11 -0.36 10.74
C PHE A 49 -5.99 -0.81 12.20
N SER A 50 -5.32 -0.02 13.05
CA SER A 50 -5.09 -0.34 14.47
C SER A 50 -6.37 -0.33 15.34
N GLU A 51 -7.44 0.31 14.86
CA GLU A 51 -8.74 0.29 15.51
C GLU A 51 -9.41 -1.09 15.43
N PHE A 52 -9.05 -1.90 14.42
CA PHE A 52 -9.65 -3.21 14.15
C PHE A 52 -8.68 -4.37 14.40
N GLN A 53 -7.43 -4.28 13.93
CA GLN A 53 -6.41 -5.27 14.25
C GLN A 53 -5.89 -5.06 15.68
N LYS A 54 -6.37 -5.90 16.62
CA LYS A 54 -6.01 -5.80 18.04
C LYS A 54 -4.81 -6.66 18.42
N ASN A 55 -4.54 -7.73 17.66
CA ASN A 55 -3.38 -8.56 17.89
C ASN A 55 -2.10 -7.83 17.42
N LYS A 56 -1.27 -7.41 18.37
CA LYS A 56 -0.01 -6.70 18.07
C LYS A 56 1.11 -7.61 17.56
N ASP A 57 0.95 -8.91 17.68
CA ASP A 57 1.86 -9.93 17.14
C ASP A 57 1.35 -10.46 15.78
N ALA A 58 0.26 -9.88 15.22
CA ALA A 58 -0.26 -10.23 13.91
C ALA A 58 0.84 -10.10 12.85
N LYS A 59 0.96 -11.12 11.98
CA LYS A 59 1.88 -11.11 10.84
C LYS A 59 1.29 -10.27 9.73
N ILE A 60 1.91 -9.14 9.42
CA ILE A 60 1.42 -8.13 8.46
C ILE A 60 2.32 -8.13 7.22
N TYR A 61 1.72 -8.05 6.04
CA TYR A 61 2.41 -7.83 4.77
C TYR A 61 2.18 -6.40 4.30
N ASP A 62 3.25 -5.62 4.20
CA ASP A 62 3.23 -4.24 3.71
C ASP A 62 3.62 -4.23 2.23
N ALA A 63 2.61 -4.20 1.38
CA ALA A 63 2.71 -4.29 -0.07
C ALA A 63 2.93 -2.90 -0.70
N GLY A 64 4.10 -2.67 -1.28
CA GLY A 64 4.53 -1.35 -1.75
C GLY A 64 5.06 -0.51 -0.59
N CYS A 65 5.93 -1.09 0.24
CA CYS A 65 6.40 -0.48 1.49
C CYS A 65 7.31 0.74 1.29
N GLY A 66 7.87 0.95 0.09
CA GLY A 66 8.77 2.06 -0.22
C GLY A 66 9.95 2.13 0.74
N THR A 67 10.14 3.29 1.35
CA THR A 67 11.17 3.55 2.38
C THR A 67 10.74 3.14 3.80
N GLY A 68 9.55 2.53 3.96
CA GLY A 68 9.07 1.98 5.22
C GLY A 68 8.20 2.90 6.07
N LEU A 69 7.58 3.93 5.49
CA LEU A 69 6.75 4.88 6.24
C LEU A 69 5.57 4.19 6.97
N VAL A 70 4.94 3.20 6.35
CA VAL A 70 3.88 2.39 7.00
C VAL A 70 4.45 1.56 8.14
N GLY A 71 5.62 0.92 7.94
CA GLY A 71 6.30 0.15 8.98
C GLY A 71 6.63 0.99 10.22
N VAL A 72 7.07 2.24 10.02
CA VAL A 72 7.31 3.19 11.13
C VAL A 72 6.02 3.45 11.91
N GLU A 73 4.90 3.68 11.23
CA GLU A 73 3.60 3.89 11.89
C GLU A 73 3.10 2.61 12.58
N LEU A 74 3.23 1.43 11.93
CA LEU A 74 2.90 0.15 12.56
C LEU A 74 3.67 -0.07 13.87
N LYS A 75 4.97 0.23 13.89
CA LYS A 75 5.81 0.14 15.09
C LYS A 75 5.34 1.09 16.19
N LYS A 76 4.97 2.34 15.86
CA LYS A 76 4.39 3.31 16.81
C LYS A 76 3.07 2.80 17.42
N HIS A 77 2.28 2.07 16.66
CA HIS A 77 1.03 1.45 17.11
C HIS A 77 1.25 0.10 17.83
N GLY A 78 2.50 -0.32 18.06
CA GLY A 78 2.87 -1.49 18.84
C GLY A 78 2.89 -2.81 18.08
N PHE A 79 2.72 -2.81 16.75
CA PHE A 79 2.90 -4.00 15.93
C PHE A 79 4.39 -4.35 15.82
N LYS A 80 4.72 -5.64 15.71
CA LYS A 80 6.10 -6.12 15.77
C LYS A 80 6.50 -7.01 14.61
N ASN A 81 5.54 -7.70 13.98
CA ASN A 81 5.79 -8.77 13.02
C ASN A 81 5.27 -8.32 11.64
N PHE A 82 6.11 -7.70 10.84
CA PHE A 82 5.72 -7.30 9.50
C PHE A 82 6.85 -7.47 8.48
N HIS A 83 6.45 -7.85 7.27
CA HIS A 83 7.29 -8.02 6.10
C HIS A 83 6.97 -6.92 5.09
N GLY A 84 8.00 -6.33 4.49
CA GLY A 84 7.84 -5.31 3.46
C GLY A 84 8.16 -5.87 2.07
N ALA A 85 7.44 -5.39 1.06
CA ALA A 85 7.70 -5.67 -0.33
C ALA A 85 7.56 -4.41 -1.17
N ASP A 86 8.50 -4.17 -2.07
CA ASP A 86 8.46 -3.06 -3.01
C ASP A 86 9.10 -3.45 -4.35
N LEU A 87 8.74 -2.74 -5.41
CA LEU A 87 9.33 -2.92 -6.72
C LEU A 87 10.73 -2.32 -6.81
N SER A 88 10.96 -1.17 -6.14
CA SER A 88 12.21 -0.44 -6.16
C SER A 88 13.19 -0.98 -5.11
N LYS A 89 14.29 -1.58 -5.60
CA LYS A 89 15.38 -2.01 -4.74
C LYS A 89 16.02 -0.83 -3.98
N LYS A 90 16.10 0.31 -4.64
CA LYS A 90 16.66 1.54 -4.05
C LYS A 90 15.85 2.03 -2.85
N LEU A 91 14.51 2.03 -2.94
CA LEU A 91 13.67 2.40 -1.81
C LEU A 91 13.81 1.40 -0.66
N LEU A 92 13.90 0.10 -0.97
CA LEU A 92 14.13 -0.93 0.06
C LEU A 92 15.47 -0.74 0.80
N GLU A 93 16.52 -0.27 0.11
CA GLU A 93 17.84 0.03 0.71
C GLU A 93 17.79 1.23 1.69
N LEU A 94 16.78 2.10 1.56
CA LEU A 94 16.56 3.26 2.43
C LEU A 94 15.70 2.94 3.68
N VAL A 95 15.10 1.76 3.73
CA VAL A 95 14.32 1.34 4.89
C VAL A 95 15.21 1.29 6.13
N PRO A 96 14.77 1.87 7.28
CA PRO A 96 15.53 1.80 8.52
C PRO A 96 15.87 0.35 8.90
N ASN A 97 17.10 0.12 9.33
CA ASN A 97 17.55 -1.20 9.82
C ASN A 97 16.62 -1.69 10.94
N ASP A 98 16.35 -2.98 10.97
CA ASP A 98 15.54 -3.65 12.00
C ASP A 98 14.08 -3.14 12.07
N LEU A 99 13.57 -2.48 11.01
CA LEU A 99 12.17 -2.06 10.94
C LEU A 99 11.25 -3.22 10.54
N TYR A 100 11.62 -3.97 9.50
CA TYR A 100 10.89 -5.14 9.02
C TYR A 100 11.65 -6.43 9.34
N GLU A 101 10.95 -7.52 9.62
CA GLU A 101 11.57 -8.84 9.74
C GLU A 101 12.14 -9.32 8.41
N LYS A 102 11.48 -8.94 7.30
CA LYS A 102 11.89 -9.30 5.95
C LYS A 102 11.52 -8.19 4.97
N LEU A 103 12.44 -7.92 4.04
CA LEU A 103 12.22 -7.05 2.88
C LEU A 103 12.45 -7.83 1.59
N GLU A 104 11.58 -7.66 0.60
CA GLU A 104 11.64 -8.38 -0.67
C GLU A 104 11.34 -7.44 -1.84
N GLN A 105 12.09 -7.61 -2.94
CA GLN A 105 11.76 -6.94 -4.18
C GLN A 105 10.64 -7.73 -4.89
N VAL A 106 9.48 -7.10 -5.09
CA VAL A 106 8.27 -7.75 -5.64
C VAL A 106 7.55 -6.83 -6.60
N ASP A 107 7.18 -7.36 -7.77
CA ASP A 107 6.23 -6.74 -8.68
C ASP A 107 4.81 -7.18 -8.31
N LEU A 108 4.04 -6.29 -7.70
CA LEU A 108 2.67 -6.56 -7.24
C LEU A 108 1.65 -6.72 -8.38
N ASN A 109 2.03 -6.47 -9.63
CA ASN A 109 1.21 -6.81 -10.80
C ASN A 109 1.35 -8.29 -11.23
N LYS A 110 2.19 -9.06 -10.53
CA LYS A 110 2.42 -10.48 -10.73
C LYS A 110 1.96 -11.28 -9.51
N PRO A 111 1.75 -12.60 -9.65
CA PRO A 111 1.46 -13.47 -8.51
C PRO A 111 2.54 -13.33 -7.43
N ILE A 112 2.12 -13.10 -6.21
CA ILE A 112 3.02 -12.92 -5.06
C ILE A 112 3.50 -14.31 -4.60
N ASN A 113 4.82 -14.49 -4.52
CA ASN A 113 5.41 -15.76 -4.07
C ASN A 113 5.26 -15.95 -2.55
N LYS A 114 4.01 -16.08 -2.11
CA LYS A 114 3.59 -16.36 -0.74
C LYS A 114 2.54 -17.44 -0.74
N LYS A 115 2.46 -18.19 0.37
CA LYS A 115 1.42 -19.20 0.56
C LYS A 115 0.05 -18.56 0.77
N ASP A 116 -0.99 -19.30 0.45
CA ASP A 116 -2.34 -18.94 0.84
C ASP A 116 -2.44 -18.84 2.37
N ASN A 117 -3.17 -17.83 2.86
CA ASN A 117 -3.39 -17.65 4.30
C ASN A 117 -2.09 -17.49 5.13
N GLU A 118 -1.04 -16.91 4.55
CA GLU A 118 0.24 -16.75 5.23
C GLU A 118 0.23 -15.59 6.23
N TYR A 119 -0.55 -14.54 5.96
CA TYR A 119 -0.57 -13.31 6.76
C TYR A 119 -1.88 -13.11 7.49
N ASP A 120 -1.81 -12.49 8.66
CA ASP A 120 -3.00 -12.07 9.40
C ASP A 120 -3.62 -10.79 8.80
N SER A 121 -2.81 -9.98 8.13
CA SER A 121 -3.28 -8.76 7.46
C SER A 121 -2.34 -8.32 6.34
N VAL A 122 -2.88 -7.52 5.42
CA VAL A 122 -2.13 -6.84 4.36
C VAL A 122 -2.38 -5.33 4.46
N MET A 123 -1.31 -4.55 4.36
CA MET A 123 -1.34 -3.11 4.17
C MET A 123 -0.86 -2.77 2.76
N CYS A 124 -1.48 -1.78 2.09
CA CYS A 124 -1.03 -1.29 0.78
C CYS A 124 -1.32 0.20 0.65
N VAL A 125 -0.37 1.03 1.02
CA VAL A 125 -0.55 2.48 1.15
C VAL A 125 0.35 3.22 0.17
N GLY A 126 -0.23 4.11 -0.65
CA GLY A 126 0.54 4.88 -1.62
C GLY A 126 0.89 4.16 -2.92
N THR A 127 0.44 2.93 -3.06
CA THR A 127 0.83 2.06 -4.17
C THR A 127 -0.21 2.04 -5.30
N PHE A 128 -1.52 2.12 -4.97
CA PHE A 128 -2.56 2.25 -5.97
C PHE A 128 -2.67 3.70 -6.43
N THR A 129 -1.83 4.04 -7.41
CA THR A 129 -1.73 5.36 -8.02
C THR A 129 -1.43 5.23 -9.52
N PHE A 130 -1.36 6.35 -10.24
CA PHE A 130 -1.16 6.37 -11.69
C PHE A 130 0.08 5.58 -12.12
N GLY A 131 -0.10 4.72 -13.14
CA GLY A 131 0.98 3.94 -13.75
C GLY A 131 1.46 2.72 -12.94
N HIS A 132 0.94 2.47 -11.74
CA HIS A 132 1.45 1.46 -10.81
C HIS A 132 0.65 0.15 -10.81
N VAL A 133 0.31 -0.30 -9.61
CA VAL A 133 -0.35 -1.59 -9.37
C VAL A 133 -1.82 -1.53 -9.77
N LYS A 134 -2.29 -2.57 -10.41
CA LYS A 134 -3.63 -2.71 -10.98
C LYS A 134 -4.59 -3.44 -10.03
N PRO A 135 -5.93 -3.31 -10.22
CA PRO A 135 -6.93 -3.93 -9.34
C PRO A 135 -6.79 -5.44 -9.08
N PRO A 136 -6.28 -6.28 -10.02
CA PRO A 136 -6.10 -7.70 -9.76
C PRO A 136 -5.21 -8.04 -8.55
N ALA A 137 -4.33 -7.12 -8.13
CA ALA A 137 -3.51 -7.30 -6.91
C ALA A 137 -4.37 -7.53 -5.65
N LEU A 138 -5.60 -7.01 -5.61
CA LEU A 138 -6.53 -7.22 -4.50
C LEU A 138 -6.88 -8.71 -4.31
N GLU A 139 -6.94 -9.49 -5.38
CA GLU A 139 -7.17 -10.95 -5.30
C GLU A 139 -5.99 -11.66 -4.64
N GLU A 140 -4.76 -11.27 -4.98
CA GLU A 140 -3.55 -11.79 -4.35
C GLU A 140 -3.49 -11.42 -2.86
N PHE A 141 -3.88 -10.19 -2.51
CA PHE A 141 -3.96 -9.77 -1.10
C PHE A 141 -4.97 -10.62 -0.33
N ILE A 142 -6.14 -10.90 -0.91
CA ILE A 142 -7.12 -11.82 -0.31
C ILE A 142 -6.53 -13.23 -0.20
N ARG A 143 -5.87 -13.73 -1.23
CA ARG A 143 -5.29 -15.08 -1.25
C ARG A 143 -4.31 -15.30 -0.10
N ILE A 144 -3.37 -14.37 0.09
CA ILE A 144 -2.32 -14.48 1.11
C ILE A 144 -2.80 -14.12 2.53
N THR A 145 -3.95 -13.45 2.68
CA THR A 145 -4.53 -13.11 3.98
C THR A 145 -5.38 -14.26 4.52
N LYS A 146 -5.28 -14.54 5.82
CA LYS A 146 -6.11 -15.55 6.52
C LYS A 146 -7.58 -15.15 6.51
N ASN A 147 -8.46 -16.16 6.76
CA ASN A 147 -9.86 -15.86 7.07
C ASN A 147 -9.95 -14.92 8.28
N ASP A 148 -10.92 -14.01 8.27
CA ASP A 148 -11.10 -12.94 9.27
C ASP A 148 -9.95 -11.92 9.37
N GLY A 149 -8.90 -12.07 8.55
CA GLY A 149 -7.81 -11.12 8.45
C GLY A 149 -8.23 -9.81 7.76
N PHE A 150 -7.41 -8.76 7.92
CA PHE A 150 -7.73 -7.44 7.38
C PHE A 150 -6.85 -7.07 6.20
N ILE A 151 -7.44 -6.39 5.23
CA ILE A 151 -6.73 -5.72 4.13
C ILE A 151 -7.05 -4.23 4.23
N CYS A 152 -6.00 -3.40 4.41
CA CYS A 152 -6.13 -1.96 4.52
C CYS A 152 -5.30 -1.27 3.44
N PHE A 153 -5.91 -0.39 2.65
CA PHE A 153 -5.22 0.22 1.51
C PHE A 153 -5.70 1.64 1.23
N THR A 154 -4.92 2.35 0.42
CA THR A 154 -5.33 3.61 -0.18
C THR A 154 -5.35 3.52 -1.70
N ILE A 155 -6.32 4.16 -2.35
CA ILE A 155 -6.41 4.31 -3.81
C ILE A 155 -6.47 5.80 -4.11
N ASN A 156 -5.55 6.30 -4.93
CA ASN A 156 -5.60 7.68 -5.40
C ASN A 156 -6.96 7.97 -6.05
N GLU A 157 -7.59 9.09 -5.70
CA GLU A 157 -8.95 9.41 -6.16
C GLU A 157 -9.07 9.43 -7.69
N GLY A 158 -8.03 9.87 -8.41
CA GLY A 158 -8.04 9.97 -9.86
C GLY A 158 -8.08 8.62 -10.60
N ILE A 159 -7.65 7.53 -9.97
CA ILE A 159 -7.63 6.21 -10.61
C ILE A 159 -8.70 5.24 -10.12
N HIS A 160 -9.46 5.61 -9.10
CA HIS A 160 -10.44 4.72 -8.48
C HIS A 160 -11.44 4.15 -9.50
N GLU A 161 -12.05 5.01 -10.29
CA GLU A 161 -12.98 4.60 -11.37
C GLU A 161 -12.22 4.34 -12.68
N GLU A 162 -11.21 5.18 -13.02
CA GLU A 162 -10.48 5.10 -14.28
C GLU A 162 -9.80 3.74 -14.50
N TYR A 163 -9.23 3.17 -13.43
CA TYR A 163 -8.56 1.84 -13.50
C TYR A 163 -9.48 0.69 -13.11
N GLY A 164 -10.74 0.96 -12.74
CA GLY A 164 -11.75 -0.03 -12.39
C GLY A 164 -11.56 -0.66 -11.01
N PHE A 165 -10.96 0.07 -10.07
CA PHE A 165 -10.90 -0.37 -8.66
C PHE A 165 -12.29 -0.45 -8.04
N ASP A 166 -13.18 0.50 -8.34
CA ASP A 166 -14.59 0.50 -7.95
C ASP A 166 -15.28 -0.82 -8.32
N LYS A 167 -15.16 -1.23 -9.58
CA LYS A 167 -15.74 -2.46 -10.11
C LYS A 167 -15.13 -3.71 -9.48
N LYS A 168 -13.80 -3.73 -9.30
CA LYS A 168 -13.11 -4.86 -8.68
C LYS A 168 -13.50 -5.02 -7.22
N ILE A 169 -13.60 -3.95 -6.46
CA ILE A 169 -14.01 -3.96 -5.06
C ILE A 169 -15.43 -4.52 -4.94
N GLU A 170 -16.36 -4.06 -5.77
CA GLU A 170 -17.74 -4.54 -5.75
C GLU A 170 -17.85 -6.01 -6.16
N GLN A 171 -17.14 -6.41 -7.22
CA GLN A 171 -17.06 -7.81 -7.64
C GLN A 171 -16.61 -8.73 -6.49
N LEU A 172 -15.59 -8.35 -5.74
CA LEU A 172 -15.08 -9.14 -4.62
C LEU A 172 -16.05 -9.20 -3.45
N LYS A 173 -16.86 -8.16 -3.22
CA LYS A 173 -17.97 -8.14 -2.26
C LYS A 173 -19.09 -9.09 -2.68
N GLU A 174 -19.54 -9.00 -3.94
CA GLU A 174 -20.58 -9.88 -4.51
C GLU A 174 -20.17 -11.35 -4.47
N GLN A 175 -18.90 -11.65 -4.65
CA GLN A 175 -18.32 -12.99 -4.52
C GLN A 175 -18.12 -13.46 -3.08
N ASN A 176 -18.50 -12.66 -2.08
CA ASN A 176 -18.28 -12.92 -0.65
C ASN A 176 -16.81 -13.22 -0.30
N LYS A 177 -15.85 -12.60 -0.98
CA LYS A 177 -14.43 -12.76 -0.71
C LYS A 177 -13.95 -11.89 0.47
N TRP A 178 -14.65 -10.80 0.70
CA TRP A 178 -14.44 -9.88 1.81
C TRP A 178 -15.69 -9.10 2.13
N LYS A 179 -15.73 -8.47 3.29
CA LYS A 179 -16.73 -7.46 3.65
C LYS A 179 -16.07 -6.12 3.92
N GLU A 180 -16.72 -5.06 3.52
CA GLU A 180 -16.33 -3.71 3.83
C GLU A 180 -16.52 -3.41 5.32
N ILE A 181 -15.47 -2.90 5.96
CA ILE A 181 -15.52 -2.38 7.32
C ILE A 181 -15.55 -0.85 7.29
N LYS A 182 -14.67 -0.24 6.48
CA LYS A 182 -14.65 1.20 6.22
C LYS A 182 -14.23 1.46 4.78
N PHE A 183 -14.86 2.44 4.13
CA PHE A 183 -14.44 2.95 2.83
C PHE A 183 -14.84 4.43 2.73
N PHE A 184 -13.87 5.32 2.66
CA PHE A 184 -14.13 6.77 2.65
C PHE A 184 -12.98 7.55 2.02
N LYS A 185 -13.25 8.77 1.56
CA LYS A 185 -12.20 9.71 1.12
C LYS A 185 -11.45 10.27 2.33
N SER A 186 -10.14 10.26 2.25
CA SER A 186 -9.23 10.81 3.24
C SER A 186 -8.24 11.76 2.58
N ASP A 187 -7.82 12.78 3.29
CA ASP A 187 -6.71 13.60 2.88
C ASP A 187 -5.48 12.70 2.71
N TYR A 188 -4.76 12.91 1.60
CA TYR A 188 -3.67 12.02 1.23
C TYR A 188 -2.35 12.77 1.09
N ILE A 189 -2.35 13.83 0.29
CA ILE A 189 -1.26 14.80 0.21
C ILE A 189 -1.87 16.19 0.49
N ALA A 190 -1.93 16.56 1.75
CA ALA A 190 -2.68 17.72 2.21
C ALA A 190 -2.18 19.04 1.59
N SER A 191 -0.88 19.19 1.34
CA SER A 191 -0.32 20.40 0.72
C SER A 191 -0.67 20.56 -0.77
N LYS A 192 -1.19 19.53 -1.42
CA LYS A 192 -1.52 19.50 -2.86
C LYS A 192 -3.00 19.30 -3.15
N ASP A 193 -3.85 19.23 -2.12
CA ASP A 193 -5.28 18.94 -2.23
C ASP A 193 -5.57 17.65 -3.02
N VAL A 194 -4.74 16.61 -2.77
CA VAL A 194 -4.89 15.28 -3.36
C VAL A 194 -5.47 14.35 -2.32
N ASN A 195 -6.62 13.76 -2.65
CA ASN A 195 -7.31 12.79 -1.80
C ASN A 195 -7.04 11.34 -2.24
N ALA A 196 -7.28 10.43 -1.33
CA ALA A 196 -7.36 9.01 -1.64
C ALA A 196 -8.58 8.36 -0.99
N TRP A 197 -9.07 7.30 -1.59
CA TRP A 197 -9.99 6.39 -0.95
C TRP A 197 -9.21 5.50 0.02
N LEU A 198 -9.57 5.53 1.29
CA LEU A 198 -9.04 4.63 2.31
C LEU A 198 -10.05 3.50 2.51
N GLY A 199 -9.60 2.26 2.30
CA GLY A 199 -10.40 1.05 2.45
C GLY A 199 -9.85 0.13 3.53
N LEU A 200 -10.74 -0.38 4.38
CA LEU A 200 -10.48 -1.47 5.32
C LEU A 200 -11.53 -2.56 5.10
N TYR A 201 -11.06 -3.74 4.74
CA TYR A 201 -11.88 -4.90 4.43
C TYR A 201 -11.47 -6.10 5.26
N GLN A 202 -12.44 -6.91 5.67
CA GLN A 202 -12.19 -8.18 6.36
C GLN A 202 -12.39 -9.33 5.38
N VAL A 203 -11.40 -10.20 5.27
CA VAL A 203 -11.41 -11.36 4.36
C VAL A 203 -12.39 -12.43 4.86
N ILE A 204 -13.14 -13.02 3.93
CA ILE A 204 -14.07 -14.13 4.14
C ILE A 204 -13.61 -15.31 3.30
N LYS A 205 -13.49 -16.50 3.92
CA LYS A 205 -13.11 -17.75 3.24
C LYS A 205 -13.90 -18.93 3.79
#